data_b8b8091acd8aee876cb9c33852994600
#
_entry.id   b8b8091acd8aee876cb9c33852994600
#
_cell.length_a   1.000
_cell.length_b   1.000
_cell.length_c   1.000
_cell.angle_alpha   90.00
_cell.angle_beta   90.00
_cell.angle_gamma   90.00
#
_symmetry.space_group_name_H-M   'P 1'
#
loop_
_entity.id
_entity.type
_entity.pdbx_description
1 polymer ?
#
loop_
_entity_poly.entity_id
_entity_poly.type
_entity_poly.pdbx_seq_one_letter_code
_entity_poly.pdbx_strand_id
1 'polypeptide(L)' 'MGRKATLKPHRATERATQRQIGGKLYKDFKIQPIEFITKNKLSFIQGNIIKYVCRFDKKNGNEDIDKAIHYCELLKEIK' A
#
# COMPACT_ATOMS: atom_id res chain seq x y z
N MET A 1 -19.80 -14.96 -11.09
CA MET A 1 -19.41 -14.43 -10.69
C MET A 1 -19.12 -13.90 -10.74
N GLY A 2 -19.42 -14.28 -10.84
CA GLY A 2 -18.99 -13.83 -10.37
C GLY A 2 -18.98 -13.26 -10.46
N ARG A 3 -19.30 -13.51 -10.21
CA ARG A 3 -19.27 -12.88 -9.76
C ARG A 3 -19.09 -12.22 -9.79
N LYS A 4 -19.58 -12.55 -9.87
CA LYS A 4 -19.50 -11.85 -9.52
C LYS A 4 -19.16 -11.24 -9.30
N ALA A 5 -19.61 -11.79 -9.36
CA ALA A 5 -19.26 -11.19 -8.83
C ALA A 5 -19.04 -10.56 -8.61
N THR A 6 -19.40 -10.71 -8.51
CA THR A 6 -19.17 -10.07 -8.10
C THR A 6 -19.06 -9.37 -7.71
N LEU A 7 -19.40 -9.43 -7.50
CA LEU A 7 -19.29 -8.72 -7.00
C LEU A 7 -19.49 -7.68 -6.97
N LYS A 8 -20.06 -7.43 -6.72
CA LYS A 8 -20.16 -6.46 -6.58
C LYS A 8 -20.17 -5.69 -6.11
N PRO A 9 -20.32 -5.38 -6.03
CA PRO A 9 -20.09 -4.59 -5.56
C PRO A 9 -20.20 -4.02 -5.02
N HIS A 10 -20.01 -3.96 -4.43
CA HIS A 10 -19.94 -3.38 -3.88
C HIS A 10 -20.14 -2.47 -3.95
N ARG A 11 -20.56 -2.43 -4.06
CA ARG A 11 -20.66 -1.62 -4.20
C ARG A 11 -20.63 -0.74 -4.00
N ALA A 12 -21.07 -0.97 -3.75
CA ALA A 12 -20.91 -0.07 -3.59
C ALA A 12 -20.18 0.85 -4.18
N THR A 13 -20.13 1.07 -4.17
CA THR A 13 -19.87 2.21 -4.63
C THR A 13 -18.52 2.79 -4.38
N GLU A 14 -18.00 2.75 -3.22
CA GLU A 14 -16.67 3.23 -2.96
C GLU A 14 -15.66 2.12 -3.21
N ARG A 15 -14.65 2.42 -4.01
CA ARG A 15 -13.64 1.43 -4.30
C ARG A 15 -12.80 1.16 -3.06
N ALA A 16 -12.35 -0.08 -2.92
CA ALA A 16 -11.58 -0.47 -1.76
C ALA A 16 -10.32 0.37 -1.60
N THR A 17 -9.70 0.73 -2.71
CA THR A 17 -8.47 1.52 -2.64
C THR A 17 -8.68 2.91 -2.10
N GLN A 18 -9.92 3.37 -2.06
CA GLN A 18 -10.22 4.71 -1.57
C GLN A 18 -10.62 4.73 -0.11
N ARG A 19 -10.79 3.56 0.50
CA ARG A 19 -11.13 3.51 1.90
C ARG A 19 -9.88 3.57 2.77
N GLN A 20 -10.01 4.23 3.89
CA GLN A 20 -8.92 4.37 4.84
C GLN A 20 -9.08 3.32 5.92
N ILE A 21 -8.66 2.10 5.63
CA ILE A 21 -8.73 1.03 6.60
C ILE A 21 -7.49 1.11 7.48
N GLY A 22 -7.71 1.05 8.79
CA GLY A 22 -6.60 1.12 9.70
C GLY A 22 -6.22 2.53 10.10
N GLY A 23 -7.14 3.48 9.89
CA GLY A 23 -6.91 4.83 10.35
C GLY A 23 -6.68 5.81 9.23
N LYS A 24 -5.90 6.84 9.53
CA LYS A 24 -5.79 7.97 8.63
C LYS A 24 -4.37 8.15 8.08
N LEU A 25 -3.60 7.06 8.07
CA LEU A 25 -2.19 7.16 7.69
C LEU A 25 -1.99 7.75 6.30
N TYR A 26 -2.89 7.45 5.39
CA TYR A 26 -2.74 7.89 4.00
C TYR A 26 -3.85 8.82 3.56
N LYS A 27 -4.59 9.36 4.51
CA LYS A 27 -5.79 10.12 4.20
C LYS A 27 -5.49 11.32 3.32
N ASP A 28 -4.36 11.97 3.56
CA ASP A 28 -4.05 13.20 2.85
C ASP A 28 -3.29 12.98 1.56
N PHE A 29 -3.03 11.73 1.20
CA PHE A 29 -2.33 11.45 -0.04
C PHE A 29 -3.28 11.63 -1.21
N LYS A 30 -2.83 12.32 -2.23
CA LYS A 30 -3.63 12.47 -3.44
C LYS A 30 -3.85 11.14 -4.13
N ILE A 31 -2.85 10.28 -4.10
CA ILE A 31 -2.95 8.93 -4.62
C ILE A 31 -2.51 8.01 -3.50
N GLN A 32 -3.38 7.07 -3.13
CA GLN A 32 -3.06 6.14 -2.06
C GLN A 32 -1.89 5.25 -2.50
N PRO A 33 -0.97 4.96 -1.58
CA PRO A 33 0.15 4.08 -1.93
C PRO A 33 -0.31 2.75 -2.52
N ILE A 34 -1.37 2.15 -1.98
CA ILE A 34 -1.85 0.88 -2.51
C ILE A 34 -2.32 1.02 -3.95
N GLU A 35 -2.92 2.14 -4.28
CA GLU A 35 -3.36 2.36 -5.65
C GLU A 35 -2.17 2.46 -6.60
N PHE A 36 -1.16 3.20 -6.21
CA PHE A 36 0.05 3.34 -7.01
C PHE A 36 0.73 1.99 -7.21
N ILE A 37 0.86 1.24 -6.12
CA ILE A 37 1.56 -0.04 -6.13
C ILE A 37 0.84 -1.03 -7.03
N THR A 38 -0.48 -1.13 -6.89
CA THR A 38 -1.23 -2.14 -7.62
C THR A 38 -1.37 -1.78 -9.09
N LYS A 39 -1.60 -0.52 -9.39
CA LYS A 39 -1.77 -0.11 -10.79
C LYS A 39 -0.47 -0.23 -11.56
N ASN A 40 0.65 -0.08 -10.90
CA ASN A 40 1.94 -0.23 -11.54
C ASN A 40 2.48 -1.65 -11.45
N LYS A 41 1.70 -2.56 -10.85
CA LYS A 41 2.05 -3.97 -10.76
C LYS A 41 3.40 -4.19 -10.10
N LEU A 42 3.66 -3.41 -9.06
CA LEU A 42 4.90 -3.54 -8.33
C LEU A 42 4.88 -4.78 -7.46
N SER A 43 6.05 -5.30 -7.15
CA SER A 43 6.16 -6.50 -6.34
C SER A 43 5.81 -6.21 -4.89
N PHE A 44 5.65 -7.29 -4.12
CA PHE A 44 5.39 -7.18 -2.69
C PHE A 44 6.48 -6.37 -1.99
N ILE A 45 7.73 -6.65 -2.32
CA ILE A 45 8.85 -5.96 -1.66
C ILE A 45 8.88 -4.49 -2.07
N GLN A 46 8.73 -4.20 -3.36
CA GLN A 46 8.68 -2.81 -3.79
C GLN A 46 7.54 -2.07 -3.09
N GLY A 47 6.39 -2.72 -3.00
CA GLY A 47 5.24 -2.10 -2.35
C GLY A 47 5.48 -1.81 -0.89
N ASN A 48 6.14 -2.74 -0.19
CA ASN A 48 6.43 -2.52 1.23
C ASN A 48 7.41 -1.37 1.43
N ILE A 49 8.39 -1.24 0.57
CA ILE A 49 9.33 -0.12 0.66
C ILE A 49 8.57 1.19 0.54
N ILE A 50 7.71 1.29 -0.47
CA ILE A 50 6.93 2.50 -0.68
C ILE A 50 6.02 2.77 0.52
N LYS A 51 5.36 1.74 1.01
CA LYS A 51 4.44 1.90 2.13
C LYS A 51 5.14 2.45 3.37
N TYR A 52 6.27 1.87 3.73
CA TYR A 52 6.96 2.29 4.94
C TYR A 52 7.54 3.69 4.80
N VAL A 53 8.08 4.03 3.64
CA VAL A 53 8.59 5.38 3.43
C VAL A 53 7.46 6.39 3.51
N CYS A 54 6.30 6.06 2.97
CA CYS A 54 5.19 6.99 2.95
C CYS A 54 4.63 7.27 4.34
N ARG A 55 4.78 6.35 5.27
CA ARG A 55 4.13 6.51 6.56
C ARG A 55 5.08 6.80 7.72
N PHE A 56 6.38 6.91 7.44
CA PHE A 56 7.35 7.04 8.54
C PHE A 56 7.08 8.26 9.40
N ASP A 57 6.64 9.36 8.81
CA ASP A 57 6.43 10.59 9.57
C ASP A 57 5.05 10.62 10.24
N LYS A 58 4.24 9.59 10.04
CA LYS A 58 2.90 9.57 10.59
C LYS A 58 2.69 8.47 11.61
N LYS A 59 3.64 7.56 11.76
CA LYS A 59 3.43 6.46 12.67
C LYS A 59 4.70 6.12 13.44
N ASN A 60 5.57 5.30 12.88
CA ASN A 60 6.67 4.74 13.67
C ASN A 60 8.02 5.40 13.45
N GLY A 61 8.08 6.46 12.66
CA GLY A 61 9.32 7.18 12.48
C GLY A 61 10.45 6.28 11.98
N ASN A 62 11.57 6.33 12.68
CA ASN A 62 12.75 5.60 12.23
C ASN A 62 12.54 4.10 12.12
N GLU A 63 11.61 3.55 12.88
CA GLU A 63 11.33 2.12 12.76
C GLU A 63 10.81 1.79 11.36
N ASP A 64 9.94 2.64 10.81
CA ASP A 64 9.45 2.42 9.46
C ASP A 64 10.57 2.57 8.43
N ILE A 65 11.48 3.50 8.65
CA ILE A 65 12.63 3.67 7.75
C ILE A 65 13.51 2.43 7.82
N ASP A 66 13.74 1.89 9.01
CA ASP A 66 14.53 0.67 9.16
C ASP A 66 13.88 -0.50 8.42
N LYS A 67 12.56 -0.58 8.46
CA LYS A 67 11.86 -1.63 7.70
C LYS A 67 12.05 -1.45 6.20
N ALA A 68 11.98 -0.21 5.73
CA ALA A 68 12.19 0.06 4.32
C ALA A 68 13.59 -0.35 3.89
N ILE A 69 14.59 -0.05 4.73
CA ILE A 69 15.96 -0.42 4.43
C ILE A 69 16.10 -1.94 4.36
N HIS A 70 15.47 -2.63 5.31
CA HIS A 70 15.53 -4.08 5.32
C HIS A 70 14.95 -4.67 4.03
N TYR A 71 13.82 -4.15 3.59
CA TYR A 71 13.21 -4.62 2.35
C TYR A 71 14.06 -4.28 1.14
N CYS A 72 14.76 -3.15 1.17
CA CYS A 72 15.69 -2.82 0.09
C CYS A 72 16.82 -3.85 0.03
N GLU A 73 17.33 -4.25 1.19
CA GLU A 73 18.38 -5.27 1.24
C GLU A 73 17.89 -6.59 0.70
N LEU A 74 16.66 -6.98 1.07
CA LEU A 74 16.07 -8.19 0.54
C LEU A 74 15.94 -8.14 -0.98
N LEU A 75 15.54 -7.00 -1.49
CA LEU A 75 15.38 -6.84 -2.93
C LEU A 75 16.70 -7.05 -3.66
N LYS A 76 17.78 -6.56 -3.07
CA LYS A 76 19.10 -6.76 -3.67
C LYS A 76 19.48 -8.23 -3.71
N GLU A 77 19.09 -8.98 -2.70
CA GLU A 77 19.45 -10.40 -2.62
C GLU A 77 18.63 -11.24 -3.61
N ILE A 78 17.37 -10.91 -3.76
CA ILE A 78 16.46 -11.72 -4.55
C ILE A 78 16.67 -11.54 -6.04
N LYS A 79 17.00 -10.35 -6.46
CA LYS A 79 17.04 -10.08 -7.89
C LYS A 79 18.33 -10.58 -8.56
#